data_e86c3bdf3b842cf1195072c6d5327843
#
_entry.id   e86c3bdf3b842cf1195072c6d5327843
#
_cell.length_a   1.000
_cell.length_b   1.000
_cell.length_c   1.000
_cell.angle_alpha   90.00
_cell.angle_beta   90.00
_cell.angle_gamma   90.00
#
_symmetry.space_group_name_H-M   'P 1'
#
loop_
_entity.id
_entity.type
_entity.pdbx_description
1 polymer ?
#
loop_
_entity_poly.entity_id
_entity_poly.type
_entity_poly.pdbx_seq_one_letter_code
_entity_poly.pdbx_strand_id
1 'polypeptide(L)'
;MTTTTPTHGYLELVLGSMFSGKTSYLLDVYKKCMFCNIPVAVINYAADNRYTTEPMLSTHDKQMIPCILANTIHDAIQNNLETITLAETILINEGQFFPDIEEQVKQLVEHSNKRVYICGLDGDFNRKPIGNLLQLIPFCDEVIKLKSLCSLCRDGTPGVFSFRITNETDQFIIGSSNYIPLCRECYQDESRKKRGGGGGGGA
;
A
#
# COMPACT_ATOMS: atom_id res chain seq x y z
N MET A 1 10.73 12.40 31.28
CA MET A 1 10.01 11.17 30.95
C MET A 1 10.95 10.31 30.13
N THR A 2 11.39 9.19 30.65
CA THR A 2 12.25 8.25 29.91
C THR A 2 11.37 7.59 28.86
N THR A 3 11.54 7.98 27.61
CA THR A 3 11.00 7.24 26.46
C THR A 3 11.66 5.86 26.47
N THR A 4 10.92 4.84 26.85
CA THR A 4 11.38 3.46 26.70
C THR A 4 11.40 3.17 25.20
N THR A 5 12.59 3.24 24.58
CA THR A 5 12.80 2.73 23.22
C THR A 5 12.24 1.32 23.16
N PRO A 6 11.50 0.94 22.11
CA PRO A 6 11.03 -0.44 21.97
C PRO A 6 12.22 -1.40 22.09
N THR A 7 12.10 -2.43 22.88
CA THR A 7 13.18 -3.42 23.10
C THR A 7 13.39 -4.32 21.88
N HIS A 8 12.47 -4.29 20.91
CA HIS A 8 12.50 -5.05 19.66
C HIS A 8 11.67 -4.32 18.58
N GLY A 9 11.99 -4.56 17.32
CA GLY A 9 11.24 -4.04 16.21
C GLY A 9 9.86 -4.71 16.06
N TYR A 10 9.02 -4.15 15.19
CA TYR A 10 7.68 -4.67 14.89
C TYR A 10 7.35 -4.40 13.42
N LEU A 11 6.78 -5.37 12.74
CA LEU A 11 6.34 -5.24 11.36
C LEU A 11 4.87 -5.63 11.18
N GLU A 12 4.08 -4.71 10.63
CA GLU A 12 2.70 -4.95 10.27
C GLU A 12 2.47 -4.70 8.78
N LEU A 13 1.87 -5.67 8.09
CA LEU A 13 1.49 -5.57 6.68
C LEU A 13 -0.01 -5.34 6.56
N VAL A 14 -0.40 -4.24 5.91
CA VAL A 14 -1.79 -3.89 5.63
C VAL A 14 -2.05 -4.03 4.14
N LEU A 15 -2.59 -5.17 3.77
CA LEU A 15 -2.79 -5.62 2.40
C LEU A 15 -4.25 -5.44 1.97
N GLY A 16 -4.51 -5.37 0.67
CA GLY A 16 -5.87 -5.37 0.15
C GLY A 16 -6.00 -4.78 -1.24
N SER A 17 -7.17 -4.94 -1.83
CA SER A 17 -7.51 -4.39 -3.15
C SER A 17 -7.47 -2.86 -3.17
N MET A 18 -7.54 -2.27 -4.34
CA MET A 18 -7.77 -0.83 -4.47
C MET A 18 -9.06 -0.43 -3.73
N PHE A 19 -9.08 0.78 -3.18
CA PHE A 19 -10.21 1.35 -2.42
C PHE A 19 -10.56 0.61 -1.11
N SER A 20 -9.67 -0.24 -0.59
CA SER A 20 -9.93 -0.96 0.67
C SER A 20 -9.60 -0.17 1.94
N GLY A 21 -9.19 1.09 1.83
CA GLY A 21 -8.91 1.95 2.99
C GLY A 21 -7.48 1.83 3.57
N LYS A 22 -6.53 1.24 2.83
CA LYS A 22 -5.14 1.06 3.28
C LYS A 22 -4.47 2.37 3.71
N THR A 23 -4.55 3.40 2.86
CA THR A 23 -3.98 4.72 3.17
C THR A 23 -4.65 5.36 4.39
N SER A 24 -5.97 5.19 4.53
CA SER A 24 -6.71 5.66 5.72
C SER A 24 -6.22 4.96 6.99
N TYR A 25 -5.90 3.67 6.91
CA TYR A 25 -5.31 2.93 8.01
C TYR A 25 -3.97 3.53 8.45
N LEU A 26 -3.06 3.81 7.51
CA LEU A 26 -1.77 4.47 7.82
C LEU A 26 -1.98 5.85 8.45
N LEU A 27 -2.95 6.63 7.96
CA LEU A 27 -3.27 7.92 8.55
C LEU A 27 -3.75 7.78 10.01
N ASP A 28 -4.52 6.76 10.32
CA ASP A 28 -4.98 6.51 11.68
C ASP A 28 -3.82 6.12 12.61
N VAL A 29 -2.86 5.31 12.12
CA VAL A 29 -1.61 5.02 12.86
C VAL A 29 -0.82 6.32 13.07
N TYR A 30 -0.67 7.15 12.02
CA TYR A 30 0.01 8.45 12.11
C TYR A 30 -0.63 9.34 13.19
N LYS A 31 -1.95 9.49 13.19
CA LYS A 31 -2.68 10.29 14.19
C LYS A 31 -2.45 9.78 15.61
N LYS A 32 -2.43 8.45 15.81
CA LYS A 32 -2.12 7.84 17.11
C LYS A 32 -0.69 8.17 17.57
N CYS A 33 0.29 8.07 16.65
CA CYS A 33 1.67 8.45 16.94
C CYS A 33 1.76 9.92 17.37
N MET A 34 1.14 10.82 16.60
CA MET A 34 1.11 12.26 16.92
C MET A 34 0.46 12.55 18.27
N PHE A 35 -0.65 11.91 18.58
CA PHE A 35 -1.32 12.06 19.88
C PHE A 35 -0.46 11.60 21.04
N CYS A 36 0.31 10.52 20.84
CA CYS A 36 1.19 9.95 21.87
C CYS A 36 2.58 10.59 21.89
N ASN A 37 2.86 11.59 21.04
CA ASN A 37 4.19 12.19 20.84
C ASN A 37 5.27 11.14 20.48
N ILE A 38 4.91 10.13 19.70
CA ILE A 38 5.81 9.12 19.15
C ILE A 38 6.38 9.66 17.82
N PRO A 39 7.72 9.81 17.69
CA PRO A 39 8.32 10.26 16.45
C PRO A 39 8.00 9.31 15.30
N VAL A 40 7.46 9.84 14.20
CA VAL A 40 6.99 9.06 13.05
C VAL A 40 7.50 9.64 11.74
N ALA A 41 8.02 8.79 10.85
CA ALA A 41 8.34 9.14 9.47
C ALA A 41 7.40 8.40 8.52
N VAL A 42 7.04 9.07 7.42
CA VAL A 42 6.14 8.52 6.40
C VAL A 42 6.89 8.49 5.07
N ILE A 43 6.92 7.34 4.41
CA ILE A 43 7.54 7.14 3.10
C ILE A 43 6.43 6.78 2.10
N ASN A 44 6.37 7.50 0.98
CA ASN A 44 5.45 7.22 -0.12
C ASN A 44 6.23 7.03 -1.43
N TYR A 45 5.73 6.14 -2.29
CA TYR A 45 6.36 5.91 -3.59
C TYR A 45 6.27 7.16 -4.48
N ALA A 46 7.40 7.61 -5.03
CA ALA A 46 7.51 8.92 -5.68
C ALA A 46 6.63 9.06 -6.95
N ALA A 47 6.39 7.96 -7.68
CA ALA A 47 5.51 8.00 -8.85
C ALA A 47 4.01 8.04 -8.50
N ASP A 48 3.65 7.93 -7.21
CA ASP A 48 2.27 8.05 -6.74
C ASP A 48 1.86 9.53 -6.53
N ASN A 49 2.00 10.35 -7.58
CA ASN A 49 1.68 11.79 -7.57
C ASN A 49 0.19 12.08 -7.86
N ARG A 50 -0.73 11.20 -7.45
CA ARG A 50 -2.15 11.25 -7.83
C ARG A 50 -2.89 12.50 -7.37
N TYR A 51 -2.43 13.18 -6.30
CA TYR A 51 -3.23 14.24 -5.66
C TYR A 51 -2.49 15.53 -5.36
N THR A 52 -1.16 15.58 -5.44
CA THR A 52 -0.37 16.77 -5.08
C THR A 52 1.02 16.75 -5.70
N THR A 53 1.54 17.94 -6.01
CA THR A 53 2.93 18.17 -6.42
C THR A 53 3.88 18.35 -5.23
N GLU A 54 3.33 18.49 -4.01
CA GLU A 54 4.10 18.55 -2.78
C GLU A 54 4.28 17.14 -2.16
N PRO A 55 5.31 16.92 -1.32
CA PRO A 55 5.57 15.64 -0.68
C PRO A 55 4.54 15.32 0.42
N MET A 56 3.33 14.98 0.00
CA MET A 56 2.19 14.71 0.86
C MET A 56 1.56 13.36 0.52
N LEU A 57 1.31 12.54 1.53
CA LEU A 57 0.45 11.36 1.40
C LEU A 57 -1.01 11.79 1.54
N SER A 58 -1.84 11.48 0.56
CA SER A 58 -3.26 11.84 0.55
C SER A 58 -4.17 10.62 0.51
N THR A 59 -5.27 10.68 1.26
CA THR A 59 -6.41 9.75 1.11
C THR A 59 -7.36 10.20 0.01
N HIS A 60 -8.30 9.32 -0.39
CA HIS A 60 -9.41 9.70 -1.27
C HIS A 60 -10.27 10.85 -0.71
N ASP A 61 -10.36 10.96 0.63
CA ASP A 61 -11.09 12.03 1.31
C ASP A 61 -10.25 13.30 1.51
N LYS A 62 -9.11 13.42 0.78
CA LYS A 62 -8.21 14.59 0.78
C LYS A 62 -7.60 14.93 2.14
N GLN A 63 -7.53 13.98 3.08
CA GLN A 63 -6.69 14.14 4.26
C GLN A 63 -5.24 13.94 3.85
N MET A 64 -4.37 14.87 4.23
CA MET A 64 -2.96 14.87 3.82
C MET A 64 -2.05 14.91 5.02
N ILE A 65 -0.93 14.16 4.94
CA ILE A 65 0.16 14.19 5.92
C ILE A 65 1.49 14.34 5.18
N PRO A 66 2.49 15.01 5.81
CA PRO A 66 3.83 15.11 5.24
C PRO A 66 4.43 13.72 5.02
N CYS A 67 5.13 13.54 3.90
CA CYS A 67 5.83 12.28 3.62
C CYS A 67 7.14 12.52 2.87
N ILE A 68 8.01 11.53 2.90
CA ILE A 68 9.22 11.43 2.10
C ILE A 68 8.82 10.72 0.79
N LEU A 69 9.05 11.37 -0.36
CA LEU A 69 8.86 10.76 -1.67
C LEU A 69 10.16 10.11 -2.12
N ALA A 70 10.13 8.83 -2.46
CA ALA A 70 11.30 8.08 -2.93
C ALA A 70 10.91 6.95 -3.90
N ASN A 71 11.85 6.52 -4.73
CA ASN A 71 11.70 5.35 -5.61
C ASN A 71 12.25 4.07 -4.97
N THR A 72 13.11 4.20 -3.96
CA THR A 72 13.65 3.11 -3.14
C THR A 72 13.57 3.49 -1.66
N ILE A 73 13.44 2.50 -0.78
CA ILE A 73 13.49 2.73 0.67
C ILE A 73 14.92 3.18 1.06
N HIS A 74 15.94 2.65 0.41
CA HIS A 74 17.32 3.06 0.60
C HIS A 74 17.50 4.58 0.39
N ASP A 75 17.02 5.13 -0.72
CA ASP A 75 17.11 6.57 -1.00
C ASP A 75 16.32 7.40 0.03
N ALA A 76 15.15 6.91 0.44
CA ALA A 76 14.37 7.57 1.50
C ALA A 76 15.20 7.69 2.79
N ILE A 77 15.88 6.63 3.19
CA ILE A 77 16.73 6.59 4.39
C ILE A 77 17.94 7.51 4.23
N GLN A 78 18.70 7.37 3.15
CA GLN A 78 19.96 8.12 2.95
C GLN A 78 19.74 9.64 2.84
N ASN A 79 18.70 10.05 2.13
CA ASN A 79 18.41 11.47 1.91
C ASN A 79 17.70 12.13 3.11
N ASN A 80 17.20 11.34 4.08
CA ASN A 80 16.48 11.83 5.25
C ASN A 80 16.97 11.16 6.54
N LEU A 81 18.28 10.92 6.64
CA LEU A 81 18.89 10.10 7.68
C LEU A 81 18.51 10.57 9.09
N GLU A 82 18.51 11.87 9.38
CA GLU A 82 18.13 12.42 10.67
C GLU A 82 16.67 12.08 11.02
N THR A 83 15.74 12.35 10.10
CA THR A 83 14.31 12.08 10.30
C THR A 83 14.05 10.60 10.54
N ILE A 84 14.65 9.71 9.73
CA ILE A 84 14.49 8.26 9.87
C ILE A 84 15.15 7.74 11.15
N THR A 85 16.31 8.28 11.54
CA THR A 85 16.99 7.88 12.76
C THR A 85 16.18 8.24 14.01
N LEU A 86 15.62 9.44 14.06
CA LEU A 86 14.81 9.92 15.17
C LEU A 86 13.42 9.25 15.24
N ALA A 87 12.87 8.80 14.11
CA ALA A 87 11.57 8.14 14.08
C ALA A 87 11.60 6.81 14.85
N GLU A 88 10.64 6.59 15.73
CA GLU A 88 10.37 5.29 16.36
C GLU A 88 9.46 4.45 15.48
N THR A 89 8.57 5.11 14.73
CA THR A 89 7.62 4.47 13.81
C THR A 89 7.87 4.91 12.38
N ILE A 90 7.89 3.95 11.45
CA ILE A 90 8.01 4.19 10.01
C ILE A 90 6.73 3.69 9.32
N LEU A 91 6.09 4.57 8.56
CA LEU A 91 4.91 4.24 7.76
C LEU A 91 5.31 4.23 6.28
N ILE A 92 5.05 3.13 5.58
CA ILE A 92 5.38 2.96 4.16
C ILE A 92 4.08 2.74 3.37
N ASN A 93 3.79 3.65 2.45
CA ASN A 93 2.64 3.52 1.55
C ASN A 93 3.09 2.98 0.18
N GLU A 94 2.19 2.23 -0.49
CA GLU A 94 2.41 1.60 -1.79
C GLU A 94 3.65 0.68 -1.80
N GLY A 95 3.83 -0.09 -0.74
CA GLY A 95 5.00 -0.94 -0.51
C GLY A 95 5.35 -1.89 -1.65
N GLN A 96 4.38 -2.32 -2.46
CA GLN A 96 4.61 -3.21 -3.60
C GLN A 96 5.48 -2.62 -4.71
N PHE A 97 5.68 -1.30 -4.74
CA PHE A 97 6.48 -0.64 -5.77
C PHE A 97 7.95 -0.43 -5.39
N PHE A 98 8.31 -0.62 -4.13
CA PHE A 98 9.71 -0.50 -3.71
C PHE A 98 10.49 -1.79 -4.00
N PRO A 99 11.50 -1.75 -4.88
CA PRO A 99 12.23 -2.95 -5.28
C PRO A 99 13.09 -3.53 -4.16
N ASP A 100 13.52 -2.70 -3.23
CA ASP A 100 14.41 -3.00 -2.10
C ASP A 100 13.66 -3.21 -0.76
N ILE A 101 12.32 -3.32 -0.79
CA ILE A 101 11.48 -3.34 0.40
C ILE A 101 11.86 -4.45 1.38
N GLU A 102 12.19 -5.64 0.87
CA GLU A 102 12.48 -6.80 1.72
C GLU A 102 13.75 -6.56 2.55
N GLU A 103 14.83 -6.14 1.91
CA GLU A 103 16.12 -5.90 2.56
C GLU A 103 16.04 -4.73 3.55
N GLN A 104 15.52 -3.59 3.08
CA GLN A 104 15.51 -2.37 3.89
C GLN A 104 14.56 -2.47 5.09
N VAL A 105 13.42 -3.14 4.93
CA VAL A 105 12.48 -3.35 6.05
C VAL A 105 13.08 -4.25 7.11
N LYS A 106 13.78 -5.32 6.72
CA LYS A 106 14.50 -6.19 7.69
C LYS A 106 15.55 -5.38 8.48
N GLN A 107 16.29 -4.50 7.81
CA GLN A 107 17.25 -3.60 8.48
C GLN A 107 16.57 -2.66 9.49
N LEU A 108 15.45 -2.04 9.10
CA LEU A 108 14.70 -1.15 9.98
C LEU A 108 14.16 -1.87 11.22
N VAL A 109 13.59 -3.08 11.02
CA VAL A 109 12.95 -3.84 12.10
C VAL A 109 13.97 -4.50 13.03
N GLU A 110 14.92 -5.30 12.49
CA GLU A 110 15.81 -6.12 13.30
C GLU A 110 17.05 -5.39 13.79
N HIS A 111 17.61 -4.47 12.98
CA HIS A 111 18.85 -3.78 13.36
C HIS A 111 18.58 -2.41 13.99
N SER A 112 17.52 -1.72 13.57
CA SER A 112 17.18 -0.39 14.09
C SER A 112 16.02 -0.41 15.09
N ASN A 113 15.43 -1.56 15.40
CA ASN A 113 14.31 -1.75 16.33
C ASN A 113 13.11 -0.82 16.05
N LYS A 114 12.85 -0.49 14.77
CA LYS A 114 11.74 0.37 14.37
C LYS A 114 10.41 -0.39 14.36
N ARG A 115 9.32 0.32 14.62
CA ARG A 115 7.96 -0.17 14.35
C ARG A 115 7.61 0.23 12.93
N VAL A 116 7.43 -0.75 12.04
CA VAL A 116 7.18 -0.51 10.61
C VAL A 116 5.77 -0.96 10.24
N TYR A 117 5.00 -0.07 9.61
CA TYR A 117 3.67 -0.36 9.08
C TYR A 117 3.72 -0.16 7.57
N ILE A 118 3.36 -1.17 6.82
CA ILE A 118 3.43 -1.11 5.35
C ILE A 118 2.06 -1.37 4.76
N CYS A 119 1.58 -0.42 3.94
CA CYS A 119 0.40 -0.61 3.13
C CYS A 119 0.76 -0.95 1.69
N GLY A 120 0.03 -1.90 1.09
CA GLY A 120 0.20 -2.23 -0.31
C GLY A 120 -0.89 -3.12 -0.90
N LEU A 121 -0.86 -3.23 -2.23
CA LEU A 121 -1.72 -4.14 -2.96
C LEU A 121 -1.26 -5.59 -2.75
N ASP A 122 -2.20 -6.48 -2.48
CA ASP A 122 -1.96 -7.92 -2.36
C ASP A 122 -1.96 -8.65 -3.72
N GLY A 123 -2.25 -7.95 -4.79
CA GLY A 123 -2.21 -8.48 -6.16
C GLY A 123 -2.61 -7.44 -7.21
N ASP A 124 -2.17 -7.70 -8.43
CA ASP A 124 -2.57 -6.94 -9.62
C ASP A 124 -4.01 -7.30 -10.07
N PHE A 125 -4.43 -6.72 -11.19
CA PHE A 125 -5.74 -6.97 -11.79
C PHE A 125 -5.90 -8.42 -12.31
N ASN A 126 -4.82 -9.19 -12.47
CA ASN A 126 -4.81 -10.62 -12.77
C ASN A 126 -4.70 -11.48 -11.50
N ARG A 127 -4.69 -10.87 -10.32
CA ARG A 127 -4.51 -11.51 -9.01
C ARG A 127 -3.12 -12.14 -8.84
N LYS A 128 -2.11 -11.57 -9.51
CA LYS A 128 -0.71 -11.96 -9.36
C LYS A 128 -0.01 -11.00 -8.39
N PRO A 129 0.97 -11.45 -7.61
CA PRO A 129 1.77 -10.57 -6.76
C PRO A 129 2.43 -9.44 -7.55
N ILE A 130 2.58 -8.29 -6.91
CA ILE A 130 3.33 -7.14 -7.45
C ILE A 130 4.57 -6.96 -6.58
N GLY A 131 5.74 -6.92 -7.20
CA GLY A 131 7.01 -6.73 -6.49
C GLY A 131 7.22 -7.74 -5.37
N ASN A 132 7.94 -7.31 -4.32
CA ASN A 132 8.43 -8.19 -3.26
C ASN A 132 7.68 -8.01 -1.92
N LEU A 133 6.63 -7.18 -1.86
CA LEU A 133 5.93 -6.90 -0.60
C LEU A 133 5.46 -8.17 0.12
N LEU A 134 4.89 -9.13 -0.61
CA LEU A 134 4.35 -10.36 -0.03
C LEU A 134 5.43 -11.32 0.51
N GLN A 135 6.70 -11.13 0.14
CA GLN A 135 7.83 -11.89 0.69
C GLN A 135 8.09 -11.54 2.17
N LEU A 136 7.55 -10.42 2.65
CA LEU A 136 7.62 -10.05 4.06
C LEU A 136 6.61 -10.78 4.95
N ILE A 137 5.64 -11.51 4.40
CA ILE A 137 4.62 -12.23 5.20
C ILE A 137 5.25 -13.21 6.22
N PRO A 138 6.26 -14.04 5.88
CA PRO A 138 6.88 -14.93 6.85
C PRO A 138 7.72 -14.20 7.93
N PHE A 139 7.99 -12.92 7.72
CA PHE A 139 8.85 -12.10 8.58
C PHE A 139 8.06 -11.15 9.48
N CYS A 140 6.82 -10.81 9.12
CA CYS A 140 6.02 -9.83 9.85
C CYS A 140 5.36 -10.42 11.11
N ASP A 141 5.09 -9.54 12.08
CA ASP A 141 4.34 -9.86 13.30
C ASP A 141 2.84 -9.95 13.04
N GLU A 142 2.31 -9.13 12.12
CA GLU A 142 0.89 -9.09 11.81
C GLU A 142 0.60 -8.83 10.32
N VAL A 143 -0.44 -9.49 9.80
CA VAL A 143 -1.00 -9.25 8.47
C VAL A 143 -2.47 -8.91 8.57
N ILE A 144 -2.83 -7.70 8.13
CA ILE A 144 -4.21 -7.25 8.04
C ILE A 144 -4.62 -7.24 6.56
N LYS A 145 -5.66 -7.99 6.22
CA LYS A 145 -6.25 -7.94 4.88
C LYS A 145 -7.53 -7.12 4.87
N LEU A 146 -7.42 -5.88 4.40
CA LEU A 146 -8.55 -4.98 4.21
C LEU A 146 -9.35 -5.35 2.96
N LYS A 147 -10.65 -5.06 3.00
CA LYS A 147 -11.59 -5.31 1.91
C LYS A 147 -12.30 -4.01 1.55
N SER A 148 -12.53 -3.80 0.27
CA SER A 148 -13.42 -2.75 -0.23
C SER A 148 -14.86 -3.26 -0.27
N LEU A 149 -15.75 -2.49 -0.89
CA LEU A 149 -17.11 -2.94 -1.25
C LEU A 149 -17.16 -3.26 -2.75
N CYS A 150 -17.90 -4.29 -3.13
CA CYS A 150 -18.05 -4.66 -4.53
C CYS A 150 -18.82 -3.59 -5.31
N SER A 151 -18.19 -3.02 -6.36
CA SER A 151 -18.76 -1.93 -7.14
C SER A 151 -19.98 -2.35 -7.98
N LEU A 152 -20.15 -3.65 -8.23
CA LEU A 152 -21.29 -4.16 -9.00
C LEU A 152 -22.44 -4.65 -8.11
N CYS A 153 -22.17 -5.37 -7.03
CA CYS A 153 -23.22 -5.82 -6.09
C CYS A 153 -23.91 -4.63 -5.41
N ARG A 154 -23.13 -3.68 -4.86
CA ARG A 154 -23.62 -2.48 -4.15
C ARG A 154 -24.58 -2.75 -3.00
N ASP A 155 -24.43 -3.90 -2.36
CA ASP A 155 -25.30 -4.41 -1.28
C ASP A 155 -24.52 -4.71 0.03
N GLY A 156 -23.27 -4.23 0.11
CA GLY A 156 -22.38 -4.51 1.22
C GLY A 156 -21.43 -5.69 0.98
N THR A 157 -21.57 -6.43 -0.14
CA THR A 157 -20.67 -7.53 -0.49
C THR A 157 -19.21 -7.05 -0.59
N PRO A 158 -18.24 -7.71 0.10
CA PRO A 158 -16.84 -7.31 0.06
C PRO A 158 -16.20 -7.41 -1.33
N GLY A 159 -15.56 -6.33 -1.78
CA GLY A 159 -14.73 -6.27 -2.98
C GLY A 159 -13.28 -6.61 -2.65
N VAL A 160 -12.86 -7.82 -2.98
CA VAL A 160 -11.56 -8.38 -2.58
C VAL A 160 -10.50 -8.36 -3.69
N PHE A 161 -10.89 -8.00 -4.93
CA PHE A 161 -9.99 -7.94 -6.07
C PHE A 161 -10.06 -6.57 -6.75
N SER A 162 -8.91 -6.10 -7.22
CA SER A 162 -8.82 -4.94 -8.10
C SER A 162 -9.07 -5.41 -9.53
N PHE A 163 -10.19 -5.01 -10.14
CA PHE A 163 -10.51 -5.34 -11.53
C PHE A 163 -10.20 -4.14 -12.41
N ARG A 164 -9.44 -4.34 -13.50
CA ARG A 164 -9.14 -3.29 -14.48
C ARG A 164 -10.27 -3.19 -15.51
N ILE A 165 -10.88 -2.02 -15.60
CA ILE A 165 -11.98 -1.75 -16.54
C ILE A 165 -11.47 -1.34 -17.94
N THR A 166 -10.22 -0.91 -18.04
CA THR A 166 -9.57 -0.50 -19.30
C THR A 166 -8.85 -1.66 -19.98
N ASN A 167 -8.31 -1.45 -21.19
CA ASN A 167 -7.76 -2.54 -22.02
C ASN A 167 -6.23 -2.64 -22.00
N GLU A 168 -5.55 -1.77 -21.26
CA GLU A 168 -4.08 -1.81 -21.15
C GLU A 168 -3.63 -3.11 -20.50
N THR A 169 -2.49 -3.63 -20.96
CA THR A 169 -1.94 -4.93 -20.56
C THR A 169 -0.83 -4.84 -19.50
N ASP A 170 -0.28 -3.65 -19.28
CA ASP A 170 0.77 -3.45 -18.28
C ASP A 170 0.33 -3.93 -16.90
N GLN A 171 1.23 -4.54 -16.13
CA GLN A 171 0.89 -5.10 -14.83
C GLN A 171 0.23 -4.07 -13.90
N PHE A 172 0.71 -2.84 -13.92
CA PHE A 172 0.12 -1.72 -13.18
C PHE A 172 0.12 -0.44 -14.01
N ILE A 173 -0.91 0.37 -13.82
CA ILE A 173 -1.03 1.72 -14.36
C ILE A 173 -1.30 2.64 -13.18
N ILE A 174 -0.54 3.71 -13.10
CA ILE A 174 -0.73 4.72 -12.06
C ILE A 174 -2.05 5.44 -12.32
N GLY A 175 -2.92 5.42 -11.32
CA GLY A 175 -4.24 6.03 -11.38
C GLY A 175 -5.33 5.11 -10.81
N SER A 176 -6.34 5.70 -10.22
CA SER A 176 -7.45 4.98 -9.60
C SER A 176 -8.65 4.79 -10.53
N SER A 177 -8.79 5.62 -11.59
CA SER A 177 -9.94 5.62 -12.50
C SER A 177 -10.04 4.36 -13.37
N ASN A 178 -8.94 3.61 -13.52
CA ASN A 178 -8.84 2.42 -14.38
C ASN A 178 -9.27 1.13 -13.67
N TYR A 179 -9.63 1.22 -12.39
CA TYR A 179 -9.88 0.04 -11.56
C TYR A 179 -11.16 0.18 -10.75
N ILE A 180 -11.82 -0.96 -10.53
CA ILE A 180 -12.94 -1.09 -9.60
C ILE A 180 -12.72 -2.30 -8.67
N PRO A 181 -13.12 -2.22 -7.40
CA PRO A 181 -13.08 -3.37 -6.50
C PRO A 181 -14.28 -4.29 -6.77
N LEU A 182 -14.00 -5.59 -6.93
CA LEU A 182 -15.03 -6.60 -7.17
C LEU A 182 -14.95 -7.76 -6.16
N CYS A 183 -16.10 -8.36 -5.87
CA CYS A 183 -16.18 -9.67 -5.23
C CYS A 183 -15.71 -10.77 -6.20
N ARG A 184 -15.57 -12.00 -5.71
CA ARG A 184 -15.08 -13.12 -6.52
C ARG A 184 -15.98 -13.44 -7.71
N GLU A 185 -17.29 -13.48 -7.50
CA GLU A 185 -18.27 -13.76 -8.55
C GLU A 185 -18.23 -12.70 -9.64
N CYS A 186 -18.44 -11.43 -9.29
CA CYS A 186 -18.39 -10.33 -10.24
C CYS A 186 -17.07 -10.25 -11.01
N TYR A 187 -15.93 -10.50 -10.31
CA TYR A 187 -14.62 -10.53 -10.96
C TYR A 187 -14.55 -11.64 -12.03
N GLN A 188 -15.05 -12.85 -11.72
CA GLN A 188 -15.04 -13.96 -12.66
C GLN A 188 -15.94 -13.67 -13.88
N ASP A 189 -17.12 -13.11 -13.65
CA ASP A 189 -18.08 -12.79 -14.73
C ASP A 189 -17.55 -11.72 -15.66
N GLU A 190 -17.04 -10.62 -15.13
CA GLU A 190 -16.43 -9.56 -15.93
C GLU A 190 -15.16 -10.05 -16.68
N SER A 191 -14.38 -10.93 -16.06
CA SER A 191 -13.21 -11.55 -16.72
C SER A 191 -13.63 -12.46 -17.89
N ARG A 192 -14.76 -13.18 -17.80
CA ARG A 192 -15.31 -13.99 -18.90
C ARG A 192 -15.79 -13.11 -20.03
N LYS A 193 -16.52 -12.02 -19.73
CA LYS A 193 -17.01 -11.05 -20.74
C LYS A 193 -15.84 -10.44 -21.53
N LYS A 194 -14.75 -10.01 -20.84
CA LYS A 194 -13.55 -9.48 -21.49
C LYS A 194 -12.88 -10.50 -22.44
N ARG A 195 -12.85 -11.78 -22.06
CA ARG A 195 -12.27 -12.84 -22.91
C ARG A 195 -13.17 -13.21 -24.10
N GLY A 196 -14.49 -13.18 -23.91
CA GLY A 196 -15.46 -13.53 -24.96
C GLY A 196 -15.70 -12.41 -25.99
N GLY A 197 -15.47 -11.16 -25.63
CA GLY A 197 -15.63 -10.00 -26.53
C GLY A 197 -14.50 -9.80 -27.54
N GLY A 198 -13.40 -10.55 -27.46
CA GLY A 198 -12.27 -10.49 -28.41
C GLY A 198 -12.41 -11.39 -29.66
N GLY A 199 -13.51 -12.10 -29.83
CA GLY A 199 -13.71 -13.12 -30.90
C GLY A 199 -14.78 -12.79 -31.96
N GLY A 200 -15.07 -11.51 -32.23
CA GLY A 200 -16.09 -11.11 -33.21
C GLY A 200 -15.56 -10.14 -34.26
N GLY A 201 -14.70 -10.63 -35.17
CA GLY A 201 -14.22 -9.81 -36.30
C GLY A 201 -13.54 -10.66 -37.34
N GLY A 202 -14.34 -11.43 -38.12
CA GLY A 202 -13.78 -12.21 -39.21
C GLY A 202 -14.85 -13.05 -39.92
N ALA A 203 -15.67 -12.43 -40.71
CA ALA A 203 -16.34 -13.06 -41.86
C ALA A 203 -16.59 -11.99 -42.94
#